data_605e7f3df8006f83dac233de08891ea0
#
_entry.id   605e7f3df8006f83dac233de08891ea0
#
_cell.length_a   1.000
_cell.length_b   1.000
_cell.length_c   1.000
_cell.angle_alpha   90.00
_cell.angle_beta   90.00
_cell.angle_gamma   90.00
#
_symmetry.space_group_name_H-M   'P 1'
#
loop_
_entity.id
_entity.type
_entity.pdbx_description
1 polymer ?
#
loop_
_entity_poly.entity_id
_entity_poly.type
_entity_poly.pdbx_seq_one_letter_code
_entity_poly.pdbx_strand_id
1 'polypeptide(L)'
;MSETHCLELFSTAPQSSATKDDDYMAQVAEVARWSEESGCRGILVYSDNSLVDPWLVSQIIVENTAALCPLVAVQPVYMHPYGVAKMVSSFGYLHGRRLYLNMVAGGFRNDLLELNDQTPHDKRYDRLVEYTLIIKQLLASSLPVTYVGEFYKIDKLRMAPRLRPDLLPGIFLSGSSQAGLQAAQKLAATAIQYPKPAGDLPPARDAGIRIGIIARSGEGEAWQVADQRFPEDHKGELMHKLAMSVSDSVWHKQLSQSAEEARSRRSIYWLRPFETYKTFCPYLVGSYRQVAEELSRYADLGYGTVILDIPPSREELQHIRRVVDLVTERVSA
;
A
#
# COMPACT_ATOMS: atom_id res chain seq x y z
N MET A 1 -1.19 30.52 0.10
CA MET A 1 -2.45 29.80 0.31
C MET A 1 -2.07 28.36 0.60
N SER A 2 -2.21 27.91 1.85
CA SER A 2 -1.89 26.53 2.22
C SER A 2 -2.92 25.63 1.57
N GLU A 3 -2.50 24.75 0.66
CA GLU A 3 -3.38 23.69 0.15
C GLU A 3 -3.82 22.86 1.35
N THR A 4 -5.12 22.75 1.52
CA THR A 4 -5.75 21.95 2.57
C THR A 4 -5.35 20.49 2.34
N HIS A 5 -4.40 19.97 3.10
CA HIS A 5 -3.91 18.60 2.96
C HIS A 5 -4.97 17.64 3.55
N CYS A 6 -5.95 17.27 2.70
CA CYS A 6 -6.90 16.21 3.04
C CYS A 6 -6.17 14.86 2.95
N LEU A 7 -6.16 14.08 4.04
CA LEU A 7 -5.61 12.73 4.03
C LEU A 7 -6.43 11.81 3.13
N GLU A 8 -5.77 11.15 2.19
CA GLU A 8 -6.38 10.06 1.41
C GLU A 8 -6.12 8.71 2.10
N LEU A 9 -7.20 8.03 2.45
CA LEU A 9 -7.12 6.70 3.08
C LEU A 9 -7.28 5.58 2.05
N PHE A 10 -6.43 4.58 2.18
CA PHE A 10 -6.57 3.28 1.54
C PHE A 10 -6.56 2.21 2.64
N SER A 11 -7.52 1.30 2.61
CA SER A 11 -7.48 0.08 3.44
C SER A 11 -6.64 -1.00 2.75
N THR A 12 -6.60 -2.20 3.30
CA THR A 12 -5.93 -3.36 2.69
C THR A 12 -6.89 -4.55 2.66
N ALA A 13 -6.95 -5.24 1.54
CA ALA A 13 -7.77 -6.44 1.37
C ALA A 13 -7.21 -7.64 2.17
N PRO A 14 -8.06 -8.56 2.62
CA PRO A 14 -7.63 -9.82 3.21
C PRO A 14 -6.71 -10.59 2.27
N GLN A 15 -5.78 -11.36 2.84
CA GLN A 15 -4.90 -12.24 2.08
C GLN A 15 -5.50 -13.65 2.01
N SER A 16 -5.47 -14.29 0.85
CA SER A 16 -5.99 -15.64 0.65
C SER A 16 -5.25 -16.70 1.49
N SER A 17 -3.98 -16.49 1.80
CA SER A 17 -3.19 -17.36 2.68
C SER A 17 -3.65 -17.36 4.15
N ALA A 18 -4.38 -16.33 4.58
CA ALA A 18 -4.86 -16.18 5.96
C ALA A 18 -6.32 -16.58 6.15
N THR A 19 -7.04 -16.90 5.09
CA THR A 19 -8.49 -17.18 5.10
C THR A 19 -8.75 -18.59 4.56
N LYS A 20 -9.81 -19.26 5.05
CA LYS A 20 -10.27 -20.52 4.46
C LYS A 20 -10.82 -20.25 3.06
N ASP A 21 -10.57 -21.18 2.13
CA ASP A 21 -10.89 -21.03 0.70
C ASP A 21 -12.35 -20.66 0.45
N ASP A 22 -13.29 -21.31 1.14
CA ASP A 22 -14.73 -21.11 0.95
C ASP A 22 -15.22 -19.72 1.41
N ASP A 23 -14.51 -19.05 2.31
CA ASP A 23 -14.92 -17.78 2.91
C ASP A 23 -14.21 -16.56 2.28
N TYR A 24 -13.16 -16.78 1.48
CA TYR A 24 -12.28 -15.71 1.03
C TYR A 24 -12.99 -14.63 0.21
N MET A 25 -13.80 -15.02 -0.77
CA MET A 25 -14.54 -14.06 -1.61
C MET A 25 -15.51 -13.21 -0.77
N ALA A 26 -16.24 -13.85 0.14
CA ALA A 26 -17.17 -13.16 1.04
C ALA A 26 -16.44 -12.17 1.95
N GLN A 27 -15.29 -12.56 2.50
CA GLN A 27 -14.46 -11.71 3.35
C GLN A 27 -13.90 -10.50 2.59
N VAL A 28 -13.42 -10.69 1.35
CA VAL A 28 -12.96 -9.58 0.49
C VAL A 28 -14.10 -8.60 0.23
N ALA A 29 -15.29 -9.10 -0.14
CA ALA A 29 -16.46 -8.27 -0.39
C ALA A 29 -16.92 -7.49 0.85
N GLU A 30 -16.85 -8.12 2.03
CA GLU A 30 -17.21 -7.52 3.31
C GLU A 30 -16.25 -6.40 3.70
N VAL A 31 -14.94 -6.66 3.66
CA VAL A 31 -13.90 -5.66 3.97
C VAL A 31 -13.95 -4.50 2.96
N ALA A 32 -14.23 -4.77 1.69
CA ALA A 32 -14.40 -3.72 0.69
C ALA A 32 -15.59 -2.79 1.03
N ARG A 33 -16.73 -3.34 1.42
CA ARG A 33 -17.89 -2.53 1.85
C ARG A 33 -17.57 -1.71 3.10
N TRP A 34 -16.95 -2.29 4.14
CA TRP A 34 -16.54 -1.53 5.33
C TRP A 34 -15.60 -0.38 4.99
N SER A 35 -14.66 -0.62 4.06
CA SER A 35 -13.70 0.39 3.61
C SER A 35 -14.38 1.55 2.90
N GLU A 36 -15.34 1.27 2.01
CA GLU A 36 -16.12 2.29 1.34
C GLU A 36 -16.98 3.10 2.32
N GLU A 37 -17.70 2.43 3.21
CA GLU A 37 -18.55 3.06 4.24
C GLU A 37 -17.73 3.94 5.20
N SER A 38 -16.48 3.60 5.45
CA SER A 38 -15.56 4.37 6.29
C SER A 38 -14.85 5.50 5.53
N GLY A 39 -15.18 5.73 4.26
CA GLY A 39 -14.64 6.80 3.44
C GLY A 39 -13.24 6.57 2.92
N CYS A 40 -12.77 5.32 2.84
CA CYS A 40 -11.54 5.02 2.14
C CYS A 40 -11.66 5.34 0.65
N ARG A 41 -10.62 5.95 0.09
CA ARG A 41 -10.51 6.20 -1.35
C ARG A 41 -10.35 4.92 -2.13
N GLY A 42 -9.65 3.96 -1.56
CA GLY A 42 -9.40 2.67 -2.19
C GLY A 42 -8.95 1.60 -1.20
N ILE A 43 -8.59 0.45 -1.75
CA ILE A 43 -8.19 -0.73 -1.01
C ILE A 43 -7.01 -1.41 -1.69
N LEU A 44 -5.90 -1.60 -0.96
CA LEU A 44 -4.71 -2.28 -1.45
C LEU A 44 -4.98 -3.77 -1.61
N VAL A 45 -4.64 -4.31 -2.77
CA VAL A 45 -4.64 -5.73 -3.08
C VAL A 45 -3.21 -6.18 -3.30
N TYR A 46 -2.74 -7.12 -2.47
CA TYR A 46 -1.40 -7.67 -2.55
C TYR A 46 -1.17 -8.56 -3.77
N SER A 47 0.09 -8.75 -4.12
CA SER A 47 0.54 -9.66 -5.17
C SER A 47 1.85 -10.32 -4.75
N ASP A 48 1.85 -11.63 -4.62
CA ASP A 48 3.02 -12.49 -4.48
C ASP A 48 2.73 -13.90 -5.05
N ASN A 49 3.73 -14.81 -5.01
CA ASN A 49 3.58 -16.15 -5.57
C ASN A 49 2.57 -17.04 -4.85
N SER A 50 2.20 -16.70 -3.61
CA SER A 50 1.34 -17.53 -2.74
C SER A 50 -0.11 -17.05 -2.66
N LEU A 51 -0.43 -15.90 -3.25
CA LEU A 51 -1.75 -15.27 -3.15
C LEU A 51 -2.57 -15.44 -4.43
N VAL A 52 -3.89 -15.37 -4.27
CA VAL A 52 -4.82 -15.26 -5.40
C VAL A 52 -4.49 -14.01 -6.22
N ASP A 53 -4.62 -14.11 -7.55
CA ASP A 53 -4.31 -13.04 -8.49
C ASP A 53 -5.04 -11.73 -8.12
N PRO A 54 -4.32 -10.60 -8.02
CA PRO A 54 -4.87 -9.34 -7.54
C PRO A 54 -5.93 -8.74 -8.47
N TRP A 55 -5.95 -9.08 -9.75
CA TRP A 55 -6.98 -8.60 -10.67
C TRP A 55 -8.32 -9.28 -10.42
N LEU A 56 -8.32 -10.59 -10.09
CA LEU A 56 -9.53 -11.31 -9.70
C LEU A 56 -10.08 -10.79 -8.37
N VAL A 57 -9.22 -10.54 -7.40
CA VAL A 57 -9.62 -9.90 -6.12
C VAL A 57 -10.19 -8.50 -6.37
N SER A 58 -9.58 -7.73 -7.26
CA SER A 58 -10.08 -6.40 -7.66
C SER A 58 -11.46 -6.46 -8.32
N GLN A 59 -11.75 -7.52 -9.07
CA GLN A 59 -13.08 -7.76 -9.64
C GLN A 59 -14.13 -7.92 -8.54
N ILE A 60 -13.85 -8.74 -7.51
CA ILE A 60 -14.76 -8.90 -6.35
C ILE A 60 -15.02 -7.54 -5.69
N ILE A 61 -13.98 -6.72 -5.50
CA ILE A 61 -14.10 -5.40 -4.88
C ILE A 61 -15.03 -4.48 -5.68
N VAL A 62 -14.82 -4.34 -6.99
CA VAL A 62 -15.63 -3.43 -7.82
C VAL A 62 -17.07 -3.89 -7.98
N GLU A 63 -17.34 -5.19 -7.92
CA GLU A 63 -18.71 -5.75 -7.98
C GLU A 63 -19.47 -5.55 -6.66
N ASN A 64 -18.78 -5.36 -5.54
CA ASN A 64 -19.38 -5.23 -4.21
C ASN A 64 -19.35 -3.82 -3.63
N THR A 65 -18.88 -2.81 -4.39
CA THR A 65 -18.76 -1.41 -3.96
C THR A 65 -19.18 -0.46 -5.07
N ALA A 66 -19.62 0.74 -4.69
CA ALA A 66 -20.08 1.76 -5.65
C ALA A 66 -18.95 2.67 -6.16
N ALA A 67 -17.97 3.03 -5.32
CA ALA A 67 -16.92 4.01 -5.61
C ALA A 67 -15.51 3.61 -5.19
N LEU A 68 -15.34 2.60 -4.31
CA LEU A 68 -14.04 2.19 -3.80
C LEU A 68 -13.10 1.76 -4.94
N CYS A 69 -11.90 2.32 -4.97
CA CYS A 69 -10.92 2.05 -6.02
C CYS A 69 -9.94 0.94 -5.58
N PRO A 70 -9.82 -0.19 -6.30
CA PRO A 70 -8.70 -1.10 -6.08
C PRO A 70 -7.35 -0.42 -6.29
N LEU A 71 -6.43 -0.61 -5.36
CA LEU A 71 -5.00 -0.28 -5.48
C LEU A 71 -4.26 -1.59 -5.70
N VAL A 72 -4.03 -1.91 -6.97
CA VAL A 72 -3.52 -3.22 -7.39
C VAL A 72 -2.00 -3.24 -7.30
N ALA A 73 -1.44 -4.17 -6.52
CA ALA A 73 0.00 -4.39 -6.52
C ALA A 73 0.43 -5.07 -7.83
N VAL A 74 1.41 -4.46 -8.50
CA VAL A 74 1.89 -4.89 -9.81
C VAL A 74 3.40 -5.06 -9.81
N GLN A 75 3.86 -6.23 -10.24
CA GLN A 75 5.27 -6.54 -10.39
C GLN A 75 5.60 -6.86 -11.86
N PRO A 76 6.70 -6.30 -12.42
CA PRO A 76 7.08 -6.54 -13.82
C PRO A 76 7.33 -8.00 -14.18
N VAL A 77 7.64 -8.85 -13.20
CA VAL A 77 7.94 -10.27 -13.41
C VAL A 77 6.68 -11.10 -13.72
N TYR A 78 5.49 -10.66 -13.28
CA TYR A 78 4.27 -11.44 -13.44
C TYR A 78 3.56 -11.21 -14.78
N MET A 79 3.67 -10.03 -15.36
CA MET A 79 2.87 -9.68 -16.53
C MET A 79 3.59 -8.66 -17.41
N HIS A 80 3.46 -8.78 -18.73
CA HIS A 80 3.95 -7.75 -19.67
C HIS A 80 3.22 -6.42 -19.43
N PRO A 81 3.86 -5.23 -19.60
CA PRO A 81 3.22 -3.93 -19.35
C PRO A 81 1.94 -3.70 -20.18
N TYR A 82 1.85 -4.27 -21.37
CA TYR A 82 0.61 -4.29 -22.17
C TYR A 82 -0.53 -5.01 -21.42
N GLY A 83 -0.24 -6.14 -20.77
CA GLY A 83 -1.25 -6.89 -20.01
C GLY A 83 -1.86 -6.04 -18.90
N VAL A 84 -1.04 -5.33 -18.12
CA VAL A 84 -1.50 -4.40 -17.08
C VAL A 84 -2.32 -3.26 -17.67
N ALA A 85 -1.82 -2.61 -18.71
CA ALA A 85 -2.56 -1.54 -19.38
C ALA A 85 -3.92 -2.06 -19.92
N LYS A 86 -3.95 -3.29 -20.44
CA LYS A 86 -5.18 -3.95 -20.90
C LYS A 86 -6.16 -4.21 -19.76
N MET A 87 -5.69 -4.69 -18.61
CA MET A 87 -6.54 -4.88 -17.42
C MET A 87 -7.14 -3.56 -16.96
N VAL A 88 -6.33 -2.51 -16.79
CA VAL A 88 -6.81 -1.18 -16.39
C VAL A 88 -7.85 -0.65 -17.37
N SER A 89 -7.58 -0.74 -18.67
CA SER A 89 -8.50 -0.30 -19.72
C SER A 89 -9.81 -1.08 -19.70
N SER A 90 -9.74 -2.40 -19.46
CA SER A 90 -10.91 -3.28 -19.38
C SER A 90 -11.78 -2.96 -18.16
N PHE A 91 -11.17 -2.78 -16.98
CA PHE A 91 -11.91 -2.35 -15.77
C PHE A 91 -12.60 -1.00 -15.98
N GLY A 92 -11.90 -0.03 -16.58
CA GLY A 92 -12.49 1.26 -16.92
C GLY A 92 -13.67 1.15 -17.89
N TYR A 93 -13.58 0.27 -18.89
CA TYR A 93 -14.65 0.05 -19.87
C TYR A 93 -15.85 -0.68 -19.29
N LEU A 94 -15.61 -1.76 -18.53
CA LEU A 94 -16.68 -2.64 -18.00
C LEU A 94 -17.39 -2.01 -16.80
N HIS A 95 -16.65 -1.38 -15.90
CA HIS A 95 -17.17 -0.93 -14.61
C HIS A 95 -17.19 0.59 -14.43
N GLY A 96 -16.59 1.36 -15.38
CA GLY A 96 -16.42 2.81 -15.19
C GLY A 96 -15.61 3.17 -13.94
N ARG A 97 -14.81 2.23 -13.42
CA ARG A 97 -14.08 2.35 -12.17
C ARG A 97 -12.61 2.73 -12.41
N ARG A 98 -12.17 3.78 -11.72
CA ARG A 98 -10.75 4.11 -11.64
C ARG A 98 -10.02 3.08 -10.79
N LEU A 99 -8.83 2.69 -11.21
CA LEU A 99 -7.89 1.88 -10.44
C LEU A 99 -6.69 2.73 -9.99
N TYR A 100 -5.99 2.24 -8.97
CA TYR A 100 -4.64 2.68 -8.64
C TYR A 100 -3.68 1.52 -8.85
N LEU A 101 -2.45 1.79 -9.22
CA LEU A 101 -1.41 0.79 -9.40
C LEU A 101 -0.33 1.02 -8.35
N ASN A 102 -0.11 0.03 -7.48
CA ASN A 102 1.01 0.02 -6.57
C ASN A 102 2.18 -0.74 -7.22
N MET A 103 3.13 0.02 -7.75
CA MET A 103 4.27 -0.52 -8.48
C MET A 103 5.30 -1.09 -7.50
N VAL A 104 5.65 -2.37 -7.67
CA VAL A 104 6.57 -3.12 -6.82
C VAL A 104 7.69 -3.69 -7.68
N ALA A 105 8.94 -3.35 -7.34
CA ALA A 105 10.10 -3.80 -8.12
C ALA A 105 10.46 -5.29 -7.93
N GLY A 106 9.81 -5.93 -6.95
CA GLY A 106 10.05 -7.29 -6.49
C GLY A 106 10.27 -7.27 -4.97
N GLY A 107 9.26 -7.72 -4.20
CA GLY A 107 9.26 -7.60 -2.75
C GLY A 107 10.11 -8.62 -2.03
N PHE A 108 10.00 -9.88 -2.44
CA PHE A 108 10.68 -11.01 -1.79
C PHE A 108 11.65 -11.68 -2.77
N ARG A 109 12.87 -11.91 -2.29
CA ARG A 109 13.91 -12.55 -3.10
C ARG A 109 13.54 -13.98 -3.51
N ASN A 110 12.88 -14.72 -2.63
CA ASN A 110 12.49 -16.10 -2.92
C ASN A 110 11.49 -16.17 -4.08
N ASP A 111 10.49 -15.26 -4.10
CA ASP A 111 9.49 -15.19 -5.18
C ASP A 111 10.16 -14.95 -6.54
N LEU A 112 11.16 -14.07 -6.57
CA LEU A 112 11.92 -13.79 -7.79
C LEU A 112 12.76 -15.00 -8.23
N LEU A 113 13.39 -15.69 -7.29
CA LEU A 113 14.19 -16.89 -7.59
C LEU A 113 13.33 -18.05 -8.10
N GLU A 114 12.14 -18.26 -7.55
CA GLU A 114 11.15 -19.23 -8.03
C GLU A 114 10.74 -18.99 -9.49
N LEU A 115 10.69 -17.71 -9.88
CA LEU A 115 10.43 -17.29 -11.26
C LEU A 115 11.68 -17.15 -12.12
N ASN A 116 12.85 -17.60 -11.61
CA ASN A 116 14.14 -17.49 -12.26
C ASN A 116 14.54 -16.03 -12.61
N ASP A 117 14.04 -15.06 -11.86
CA ASP A 117 14.43 -13.65 -12.00
C ASP A 117 15.63 -13.32 -11.11
N GLN A 118 16.80 -13.19 -11.72
CA GLN A 118 18.06 -12.86 -11.06
C GLN A 118 18.46 -11.38 -11.22
N THR A 119 17.51 -10.52 -11.64
CA THR A 119 17.80 -9.10 -11.87
C THR A 119 18.27 -8.43 -10.57
N PRO A 120 19.42 -7.74 -10.56
CA PRO A 120 19.94 -7.03 -9.39
C PRO A 120 18.95 -5.98 -8.86
N HIS A 121 18.98 -5.70 -7.56
CA HIS A 121 18.05 -4.84 -6.87
C HIS A 121 17.81 -3.51 -7.60
N ASP A 122 18.83 -2.73 -7.90
CA ASP A 122 18.66 -1.40 -8.53
C ASP A 122 18.17 -1.51 -9.98
N LYS A 123 18.63 -2.55 -10.71
CA LYS A 123 18.14 -2.84 -12.06
C LYS A 123 16.66 -3.22 -12.11
N ARG A 124 16.11 -3.79 -11.04
CA ARG A 124 14.66 -4.02 -10.93
C ARG A 124 13.89 -2.70 -10.93
N TYR A 125 14.43 -1.64 -10.32
CA TYR A 125 13.82 -0.31 -10.38
C TYR A 125 13.96 0.34 -11.75
N ASP A 126 15.08 0.16 -12.47
CA ASP A 126 15.21 0.60 -13.86
C ASP A 126 14.13 -0.07 -14.74
N ARG A 127 13.98 -1.40 -14.62
CA ARG A 127 12.91 -2.16 -15.30
C ARG A 127 11.52 -1.66 -14.94
N LEU A 128 11.27 -1.38 -13.66
CA LEU A 128 9.99 -0.86 -13.18
C LEU A 128 9.66 0.51 -13.78
N VAL A 129 10.65 1.37 -13.96
CA VAL A 129 10.48 2.68 -14.59
C VAL A 129 10.06 2.51 -16.06
N GLU A 130 10.77 1.72 -16.87
CA GLU A 130 10.38 1.43 -18.25
C GLU A 130 8.97 0.85 -18.32
N TYR A 131 8.71 -0.15 -17.51
CA TYR A 131 7.43 -0.84 -17.40
C TYR A 131 6.27 0.14 -17.16
N THR A 132 6.43 1.02 -16.17
CA THR A 132 5.38 1.98 -15.79
C THR A 132 5.20 3.07 -16.85
N LEU A 133 6.29 3.54 -17.48
CA LEU A 133 6.20 4.50 -18.58
C LEU A 133 5.43 3.95 -19.77
N ILE A 134 5.65 2.67 -20.12
CA ILE A 134 4.91 2.00 -21.18
C ILE A 134 3.41 1.92 -20.84
N ILE A 135 3.06 1.53 -19.60
CA ILE A 135 1.67 1.49 -19.14
C ILE A 135 1.03 2.89 -19.27
N LYS A 136 1.68 3.92 -18.74
CA LYS A 136 1.18 5.30 -18.80
C LYS A 136 0.97 5.76 -20.26
N GLN A 137 1.92 5.48 -21.14
CA GLN A 137 1.81 5.86 -22.57
C GLN A 137 0.68 5.11 -23.27
N LEU A 138 0.54 3.80 -23.07
CA LEU A 138 -0.54 2.99 -23.66
C LEU A 138 -1.93 3.45 -23.22
N LEU A 139 -2.09 3.83 -21.95
CA LEU A 139 -3.38 4.27 -21.40
C LEU A 139 -3.75 5.70 -21.84
N ALA A 140 -2.77 6.59 -21.95
CA ALA A 140 -3.02 8.00 -22.27
C ALA A 140 -3.05 8.31 -23.78
N SER A 141 -2.33 7.52 -24.60
CA SER A 141 -2.16 7.84 -26.03
C SER A 141 -3.38 7.46 -26.87
N SER A 142 -3.75 8.35 -27.78
CA SER A 142 -4.70 8.06 -28.86
C SER A 142 -4.02 7.46 -30.11
N LEU A 143 -2.70 7.57 -30.19
CA LEU A 143 -1.87 7.09 -31.30
C LEU A 143 -1.19 5.76 -30.94
N PRO A 144 -0.72 4.98 -31.93
CA PRO A 144 0.10 3.81 -31.64
C PRO A 144 1.36 4.19 -30.88
N VAL A 145 1.70 3.39 -29.88
CA VAL A 145 2.89 3.58 -29.03
C VAL A 145 4.02 2.70 -29.53
N THR A 146 5.18 3.30 -29.77
CA THR A 146 6.44 2.61 -30.00
C THR A 146 7.38 2.96 -28.87
N TYR A 147 8.02 1.95 -28.26
CA TYR A 147 8.97 2.12 -27.18
C TYR A 147 10.16 1.17 -27.38
N VAL A 148 11.37 1.67 -27.21
CA VAL A 148 12.61 0.87 -27.26
C VAL A 148 13.42 1.20 -26.03
N GLY A 149 13.50 0.25 -25.12
CA GLY A 149 14.25 0.37 -23.87
C GLY A 149 15.23 -0.77 -23.67
N GLU A 150 15.78 -0.85 -22.47
CA GLU A 150 16.69 -1.92 -22.07
C GLU A 150 15.91 -3.23 -21.84
N PHE A 151 14.72 -3.15 -21.24
CA PHE A 151 13.94 -4.32 -20.79
C PHE A 151 12.76 -4.63 -21.72
N TYR A 152 12.20 -3.62 -22.36
CA TYR A 152 10.99 -3.78 -23.19
C TYR A 152 11.14 -3.12 -24.54
N LYS A 153 10.53 -3.77 -25.54
CA LYS A 153 10.40 -3.22 -26.90
C LYS A 153 8.98 -3.46 -27.39
N ILE A 154 8.30 -2.40 -27.80
CA ILE A 154 6.99 -2.47 -28.46
C ILE A 154 7.01 -1.62 -29.72
N ASP A 155 6.25 -2.02 -30.74
CA ASP A 155 6.16 -1.30 -32.00
C ASP A 155 4.71 -1.06 -32.40
N LYS A 156 4.35 0.21 -32.58
CA LYS A 156 3.03 0.68 -33.06
C LYS A 156 1.83 0.03 -32.35
N LEU A 157 1.98 -0.26 -31.04
CA LEU A 157 0.95 -0.92 -30.25
C LEU A 157 -0.17 0.06 -29.89
N ARG A 158 -1.43 -0.35 -30.12
CA ARG A 158 -2.62 0.44 -29.75
C ARG A 158 -3.36 -0.21 -28.58
N MET A 159 -3.87 0.63 -27.69
CA MET A 159 -4.77 0.19 -26.62
C MET A 159 -6.23 0.21 -27.08
N ALA A 160 -6.92 -0.90 -26.85
CA ALA A 160 -8.37 -1.03 -27.02
C ALA A 160 -8.94 -1.97 -25.94
N PRO A 161 -10.08 -1.64 -25.30
CA PRO A 161 -10.80 -0.39 -25.43
C PRO A 161 -9.95 0.81 -24.97
N ARG A 162 -10.29 2.01 -25.40
CA ARG A 162 -9.61 3.24 -24.93
C ARG A 162 -10.12 3.60 -23.54
N LEU A 163 -9.20 3.92 -22.66
CA LEU A 163 -9.53 4.40 -21.33
C LEU A 163 -9.95 5.88 -21.38
N ARG A 164 -11.00 6.24 -20.65
CA ARG A 164 -11.39 7.64 -20.46
C ARG A 164 -10.33 8.36 -19.62
N PRO A 165 -10.02 9.65 -19.91
CA PRO A 165 -8.98 10.41 -19.20
C PRO A 165 -9.22 10.51 -17.67
N ASP A 166 -10.47 10.59 -17.23
CA ASP A 166 -10.85 10.65 -15.82
C ASP A 166 -10.63 9.34 -15.05
N LEU A 167 -10.43 8.23 -15.78
CA LEU A 167 -10.14 6.91 -15.23
C LEU A 167 -8.66 6.54 -15.27
N LEU A 168 -7.76 7.43 -15.71
CA LEU A 168 -6.32 7.18 -15.68
C LEU A 168 -5.88 6.81 -14.26
N PRO A 169 -5.09 5.73 -14.10
CA PRO A 169 -4.73 5.22 -12.79
C PRO A 169 -3.83 6.20 -12.02
N GLY A 170 -4.04 6.31 -10.72
CA GLY A 170 -3.03 6.85 -9.82
C GLY A 170 -1.86 5.85 -9.70
N ILE A 171 -0.64 6.35 -9.70
CA ILE A 171 0.56 5.50 -9.61
C ILE A 171 1.19 5.67 -8.25
N PHE A 172 1.26 4.58 -7.49
CA PHE A 172 1.99 4.47 -6.24
C PHE A 172 3.23 3.61 -6.48
N LEU A 173 4.28 3.86 -5.72
CA LEU A 173 5.49 3.05 -5.76
C LEU A 173 5.90 2.70 -4.34
N SER A 174 5.89 1.41 -4.01
CA SER A 174 6.35 0.91 -2.72
C SER A 174 7.85 0.68 -2.74
N GLY A 175 8.58 1.40 -1.89
CA GLY A 175 10.02 1.22 -1.73
C GLY A 175 10.69 2.40 -1.03
N SER A 176 11.44 2.10 0.05
CA SER A 176 12.16 3.10 0.85
C SER A 176 13.66 3.19 0.50
N SER A 177 14.13 2.39 -0.48
CA SER A 177 15.51 2.48 -0.96
C SER A 177 15.72 3.75 -1.80
N GLN A 178 16.97 4.20 -1.90
CA GLN A 178 17.31 5.34 -2.75
C GLN A 178 16.87 5.12 -4.21
N ALA A 179 17.08 3.90 -4.74
CA ALA A 179 16.62 3.54 -6.09
C ALA A 179 15.10 3.62 -6.22
N GLY A 180 14.34 3.18 -5.18
CA GLY A 180 12.88 3.28 -5.15
C GLY A 180 12.40 4.74 -5.14
N LEU A 181 12.98 5.58 -4.30
CA LEU A 181 12.63 7.01 -4.25
C LEU A 181 12.93 7.74 -5.55
N GLN A 182 14.07 7.44 -6.19
CA GLN A 182 14.41 7.99 -7.50
C GLN A 182 13.45 7.52 -8.60
N ALA A 183 13.05 6.24 -8.56
CA ALA A 183 12.05 5.70 -9.49
C ALA A 183 10.69 6.38 -9.31
N ALA A 184 10.22 6.59 -8.07
CA ALA A 184 8.99 7.31 -7.79
C ALA A 184 9.03 8.74 -8.34
N GLN A 185 10.15 9.45 -8.15
CA GLN A 185 10.35 10.79 -8.69
C GLN A 185 10.31 10.82 -10.22
N LYS A 186 11.04 9.90 -10.89
CA LYS A 186 11.05 9.79 -12.37
C LYS A 186 9.65 9.53 -12.93
N LEU A 187 8.81 8.80 -12.20
CA LEU A 187 7.47 8.42 -12.60
C LEU A 187 6.40 9.44 -12.21
N ALA A 188 6.74 10.46 -11.43
CA ALA A 188 5.77 11.31 -10.72
C ALA A 188 4.71 10.45 -10.00
N ALA A 189 5.18 9.46 -9.23
CA ALA A 189 4.38 8.52 -8.47
C ALA A 189 4.38 8.88 -6.99
N THR A 190 3.29 8.59 -6.28
CA THR A 190 3.24 8.69 -4.82
C THR A 190 4.16 7.65 -4.21
N ALA A 191 5.22 8.09 -3.54
CA ALA A 191 6.16 7.19 -2.88
C ALA A 191 5.57 6.67 -1.57
N ILE A 192 5.30 5.37 -1.47
CA ILE A 192 4.77 4.74 -0.26
C ILE A 192 5.92 4.21 0.59
N GLN A 193 5.98 4.68 1.82
CA GLN A 193 7.03 4.34 2.78
C GLN A 193 6.43 3.73 4.05
N TYR A 194 7.25 2.94 4.75
CA TYR A 194 6.96 2.57 6.12
C TYR A 194 7.52 3.67 7.01
N PRO A 195 6.66 4.38 7.74
CA PRO A 195 7.11 5.56 8.46
C PRO A 195 7.98 5.18 9.65
N LYS A 196 8.93 6.07 9.97
CA LYS A 196 9.47 6.24 11.32
C LYS A 196 8.52 7.13 12.12
N PRO A 197 8.72 7.34 13.43
CA PRO A 197 8.04 8.42 14.16
C PRO A 197 8.13 9.73 13.38
N ALA A 198 7.06 10.53 13.36
CA ALA A 198 6.99 11.73 12.50
C ALA A 198 8.16 12.72 12.77
N GLY A 199 8.67 12.80 14.01
CA GLY A 199 9.82 13.62 14.35
C GLY A 199 11.15 13.20 13.69
N ASP A 200 11.23 11.97 13.18
CA ASP A 200 12.46 11.40 12.58
C ASP A 200 12.36 11.32 11.04
N LEU A 201 11.28 11.84 10.44
CA LEU A 201 11.08 11.83 9.01
C LEU A 201 11.45 13.16 8.36
N PRO A 202 12.11 13.13 7.20
CA PRO A 202 12.32 14.34 6.39
C PRO A 202 10.99 14.78 5.76
N PRO A 203 10.84 16.07 5.45
CA PRO A 203 9.76 16.54 4.60
C PRO A 203 9.76 15.80 3.25
N ALA A 204 8.58 15.48 2.76
CA ALA A 204 8.39 14.79 1.49
C ALA A 204 7.40 15.58 0.62
N ARG A 205 7.27 15.18 -0.64
CA ARG A 205 6.28 15.71 -1.56
C ARG A 205 5.59 14.54 -2.26
N ASP A 206 4.27 14.56 -2.28
CA ASP A 206 3.46 13.52 -2.91
C ASP A 206 3.84 12.11 -2.39
N ALA A 207 3.96 11.99 -1.05
CA ALA A 207 4.33 10.76 -0.39
C ALA A 207 3.16 10.18 0.42
N GLY A 208 3.26 8.90 0.71
CA GLY A 208 2.33 8.20 1.58
C GLY A 208 3.04 7.27 2.55
N ILE A 209 2.32 6.91 3.58
CA ILE A 209 2.79 5.97 4.62
C ILE A 209 1.91 4.73 4.65
N ARG A 210 2.54 3.60 5.00
CA ARG A 210 1.82 2.40 5.36
C ARG A 210 1.90 2.17 6.86
N ILE A 211 0.74 2.17 7.53
CA ILE A 211 0.68 2.14 9.00
C ILE A 211 -0.64 1.52 9.47
N GLY A 212 -0.58 0.74 10.55
CA GLY A 212 -1.77 0.31 11.27
C GLY A 212 -2.20 1.34 12.31
N ILE A 213 -3.47 1.34 12.69
CA ILE A 213 -4.01 2.26 13.69
C ILE A 213 -4.88 1.48 14.66
N ILE A 214 -4.67 1.70 15.97
CA ILE A 214 -5.56 1.28 17.05
C ILE A 214 -5.85 2.52 17.90
N ALA A 215 -7.04 3.07 17.76
CA ALA A 215 -7.43 4.30 18.45
C ALA A 215 -8.74 4.10 19.23
N ARG A 216 -8.84 4.65 20.44
CA ARG A 216 -10.04 4.62 21.29
C ARG A 216 -10.27 5.99 21.94
N SER A 217 -11.33 6.11 22.71
CA SER A 217 -11.60 7.34 23.47
C SER A 217 -10.51 7.62 24.51
N GLY A 218 -9.98 6.59 25.14
CA GLY A 218 -8.92 6.63 26.15
C GLY A 218 -7.69 5.83 25.70
N GLU A 219 -6.50 6.32 26.05
CA GLU A 219 -5.23 5.68 25.76
C GLU A 219 -5.13 4.26 26.37
N GLY A 220 -5.60 4.09 27.62
CA GLY A 220 -5.58 2.79 28.30
C GLY A 220 -6.41 1.73 27.57
N GLU A 221 -7.59 2.11 27.06
CA GLU A 221 -8.45 1.24 26.26
C GLU A 221 -7.77 0.84 24.93
N ALA A 222 -7.14 1.80 24.24
CA ALA A 222 -6.41 1.53 23.01
C ALA A 222 -5.29 0.51 23.23
N TRP A 223 -4.54 0.64 24.32
CA TRP A 223 -3.49 -0.32 24.67
C TRP A 223 -4.01 -1.70 25.05
N GLN A 224 -5.17 -1.79 25.73
CA GLN A 224 -5.81 -3.08 26.00
C GLN A 224 -6.17 -3.81 24.70
N VAL A 225 -6.76 -3.10 23.74
CA VAL A 225 -7.08 -3.66 22.43
C VAL A 225 -5.81 -4.06 21.68
N ALA A 226 -4.75 -3.25 21.73
CA ALA A 226 -3.47 -3.54 21.08
C ALA A 226 -2.83 -4.82 21.64
N ASP A 227 -2.76 -4.97 22.95
CA ASP A 227 -2.20 -6.16 23.63
C ASP A 227 -3.05 -7.42 23.38
N GLN A 228 -4.38 -7.28 23.28
CA GLN A 228 -5.28 -8.40 22.91
C GLN A 228 -5.12 -8.83 21.45
N ARG A 229 -4.98 -7.86 20.52
CA ARG A 229 -4.83 -8.15 19.08
C ARG A 229 -3.46 -8.73 18.76
N PHE A 230 -2.43 -8.23 19.40
CA PHE A 230 -1.04 -8.60 19.18
C PHE A 230 -0.36 -9.00 20.49
N PRO A 231 -0.73 -10.16 21.07
CA PRO A 231 -0.11 -10.67 22.29
C PRO A 231 1.38 -10.98 22.06
N GLU A 232 2.13 -11.12 23.12
CA GLU A 232 3.53 -11.58 23.06
C GLU A 232 3.61 -12.94 22.34
N ASP A 233 4.51 -13.05 21.38
CA ASP A 233 4.68 -14.24 20.55
C ASP A 233 6.16 -14.50 20.25
N HIS A 234 6.84 -15.20 21.15
CA HIS A 234 8.27 -15.56 20.99
C HIS A 234 8.55 -16.41 19.76
N LYS A 235 7.58 -17.22 19.29
CA LYS A 235 7.73 -17.98 18.05
C LYS A 235 7.68 -17.04 16.85
N GLY A 236 6.78 -16.08 16.86
CA GLY A 236 6.68 -15.02 15.85
C GLY A 236 7.96 -14.18 15.77
N GLU A 237 8.56 -13.81 16.91
CA GLU A 237 9.83 -13.09 16.98
C GLU A 237 10.98 -13.89 16.33
N LEU A 238 11.05 -15.20 16.57
CA LEU A 238 12.06 -16.06 15.96
C LEU A 238 11.86 -16.16 14.45
N MET A 239 10.62 -16.35 14.00
CA MET A 239 10.27 -16.38 12.58
C MET A 239 10.60 -15.06 11.89
N HIS A 240 10.33 -13.93 12.53
CA HIS A 240 10.71 -12.61 12.03
C HIS A 240 12.25 -12.50 11.83
N LYS A 241 13.04 -12.88 12.83
CA LYS A 241 14.52 -12.86 12.73
C LYS A 241 15.04 -13.71 11.56
N LEU A 242 14.46 -14.89 11.35
CA LEU A 242 14.80 -15.76 10.23
C LEU A 242 14.42 -15.13 8.88
N ALA A 243 13.23 -14.58 8.76
CA ALA A 243 12.77 -13.89 7.54
C ALA A 243 13.66 -12.68 7.22
N MET A 244 14.08 -11.91 8.24
CA MET A 244 14.96 -10.75 8.06
C MET A 244 16.36 -11.12 7.58
N SER A 245 16.87 -12.30 7.96
CA SER A 245 18.19 -12.76 7.53
C SER A 245 18.28 -13.03 6.02
N VAL A 246 17.16 -13.33 5.36
CA VAL A 246 17.06 -13.62 3.92
C VAL A 246 16.38 -12.53 3.11
N SER A 247 15.90 -11.45 3.75
CA SER A 247 15.23 -10.34 3.09
C SER A 247 16.24 -9.34 2.50
N ASP A 248 16.03 -8.95 1.24
CA ASP A 248 16.73 -7.83 0.59
C ASP A 248 16.09 -6.48 0.90
N SER A 249 14.99 -6.45 1.64
CA SER A 249 14.23 -5.23 1.92
C SER A 249 14.96 -4.31 2.89
N VAL A 250 15.38 -3.14 2.40
CA VAL A 250 16.06 -2.12 3.19
C VAL A 250 15.18 -1.62 4.36
N TRP A 251 13.89 -1.45 4.11
CA TRP A 251 12.96 -0.95 5.14
C TRP A 251 12.67 -1.96 6.25
N HIS A 252 12.57 -3.26 5.94
CA HIS A 252 12.46 -4.31 6.96
C HIS A 252 13.64 -4.27 7.93
N LYS A 253 14.86 -4.12 7.39
CA LYS A 253 16.08 -4.00 8.20
C LYS A 253 16.07 -2.74 9.07
N GLN A 254 15.63 -1.60 8.51
CA GLN A 254 15.52 -0.33 9.24
C GLN A 254 14.50 -0.41 10.37
N LEU A 255 13.31 -0.97 10.12
CA LEU A 255 12.29 -1.16 11.17
C LEU A 255 12.77 -2.11 12.27
N SER A 256 13.46 -3.20 11.92
CA SER A 256 14.01 -4.14 12.90
C SER A 256 15.05 -3.49 13.81
N GLN A 257 15.91 -2.60 13.28
CA GLN A 257 16.87 -1.83 14.07
C GLN A 257 16.15 -0.85 15.02
N SER A 258 15.16 -0.10 14.51
CA SER A 258 14.37 0.82 15.33
C SER A 258 13.58 0.09 16.44
N ALA A 259 13.13 -1.13 16.18
CA ALA A 259 12.43 -1.96 17.15
C ALA A 259 13.33 -2.40 18.32
N GLU A 260 14.59 -2.76 18.04
CA GLU A 260 15.57 -3.09 19.09
C GLU A 260 15.86 -1.91 20.03
N GLU A 261 15.88 -0.69 19.49
CA GLU A 261 16.08 0.54 20.28
C GLU A 261 14.84 0.94 21.11
N ALA A 262 13.63 0.63 20.63
CA ALA A 262 12.37 1.07 21.22
C ALA A 262 11.76 0.09 22.25
N ARG A 263 12.35 -1.09 22.50
CA ARG A 263 11.79 -2.20 23.32
C ARG A 263 11.31 -1.86 24.72
N SER A 264 11.62 -0.70 25.27
CA SER A 264 11.37 -0.40 26.69
C SER A 264 10.21 0.57 26.98
N ARG A 265 9.51 1.14 25.99
CA ARG A 265 8.46 2.13 26.22
C ARG A 265 7.22 1.90 25.36
N ARG A 266 6.04 1.90 25.98
CA ARG A 266 4.77 2.16 25.29
C ARG A 266 4.86 3.57 24.73
N SER A 267 4.93 3.68 23.40
CA SER A 267 4.89 4.95 22.69
C SER A 267 3.76 4.88 21.66
N ILE A 268 3.26 6.03 21.24
CA ILE A 268 2.21 6.09 20.20
C ILE A 268 2.62 5.31 18.95
N TYR A 269 3.90 5.34 18.59
CA TYR A 269 4.49 4.53 17.51
C TYR A 269 4.95 3.17 18.07
N TRP A 270 4.38 2.09 17.55
CA TRP A 270 4.51 0.74 18.10
C TRP A 270 4.88 -0.29 17.03
N LEU A 271 5.90 -1.09 17.30
CA LEU A 271 6.48 -2.05 16.37
C LEU A 271 6.24 -3.53 16.72
N ARG A 272 5.69 -3.86 17.91
CA ARG A 272 5.46 -5.26 18.29
C ARG A 272 4.73 -6.10 17.24
N PRO A 273 3.66 -5.61 16.55
CA PRO A 273 3.00 -6.39 15.49
C PRO A 273 3.94 -6.78 14.35
N PHE A 274 4.87 -5.90 14.02
CA PHE A 274 5.92 -6.15 13.04
C PHE A 274 6.98 -7.13 13.59
N GLU A 275 7.45 -6.95 14.82
CA GLU A 275 8.45 -7.80 15.48
C GLU A 275 7.98 -9.25 15.66
N THR A 276 6.67 -9.47 15.84
CA THR A 276 6.05 -10.80 15.97
C THR A 276 5.59 -11.38 14.64
N TYR A 277 5.93 -10.75 13.50
CA TYR A 277 5.59 -11.19 12.15
C TYR A 277 4.08 -11.33 11.91
N LYS A 278 3.26 -10.53 12.60
CA LYS A 278 1.79 -10.49 12.43
C LYS A 278 1.35 -9.50 11.35
N THR A 279 2.20 -8.52 11.07
CA THR A 279 1.98 -7.51 10.05
C THR A 279 3.32 -7.00 9.50
N PHE A 280 3.26 -6.27 8.40
CA PHE A 280 4.45 -5.70 7.76
C PHE A 280 4.60 -4.20 8.00
N CYS A 281 3.82 -3.59 8.87
CA CYS A 281 3.87 -2.16 9.13
C CYS A 281 3.88 -1.83 10.62
N PRO A 282 4.39 -0.64 11.00
CA PRO A 282 4.23 -0.11 12.35
C PRO A 282 2.77 0.24 12.64
N TYR A 283 2.46 0.43 13.91
CA TYR A 283 1.14 0.86 14.37
C TYR A 283 1.21 2.18 15.13
N LEU A 284 0.16 2.99 15.03
CA LEU A 284 -0.14 4.07 15.96
C LEU A 284 -1.19 3.58 16.96
N VAL A 285 -0.85 3.67 18.26
CA VAL A 285 -1.73 3.22 19.34
C VAL A 285 -1.93 4.36 20.34
N GLY A 286 -3.19 4.73 20.61
CA GLY A 286 -3.47 5.82 21.55
C GLY A 286 -4.92 6.28 21.56
N SER A 287 -5.18 7.38 22.26
CA SER A 287 -6.48 8.06 22.16
C SER A 287 -6.69 8.63 20.76
N TYR A 288 -7.93 8.86 20.34
CA TYR A 288 -8.23 9.48 19.03
C TYR A 288 -7.43 10.78 18.83
N ARG A 289 -7.30 11.58 19.88
CA ARG A 289 -6.58 12.85 19.80
C ARG A 289 -5.08 12.66 19.60
N GLN A 290 -4.45 11.76 20.35
CA GLN A 290 -3.02 11.47 20.22
C GLN A 290 -2.69 10.95 18.82
N VAL A 291 -3.50 10.00 18.30
CA VAL A 291 -3.30 9.44 16.95
C VAL A 291 -3.55 10.50 15.87
N ALA A 292 -4.57 11.35 16.03
CA ALA A 292 -4.83 12.45 15.10
C ALA A 292 -3.68 13.49 15.07
N GLU A 293 -3.11 13.81 16.23
CA GLU A 293 -1.95 14.70 16.31
C GLU A 293 -0.73 14.12 15.58
N GLU A 294 -0.46 12.83 15.74
CA GLU A 294 0.64 12.17 15.04
C GLU A 294 0.40 12.08 13.53
N LEU A 295 -0.82 11.73 13.09
CA LEU A 295 -1.18 11.74 11.67
C LEU A 295 -1.10 13.14 11.06
N SER A 296 -1.49 14.18 11.81
CA SER A 296 -1.32 15.56 11.35
C SER A 296 0.15 15.93 11.11
N ARG A 297 1.06 15.47 11.98
CA ARG A 297 2.50 15.69 11.77
C ARG A 297 3.01 15.02 10.49
N TYR A 298 2.55 13.81 10.16
CA TYR A 298 2.89 13.19 8.89
C TYR A 298 2.32 13.99 7.70
N ALA A 299 1.08 14.46 7.79
CA ALA A 299 0.47 15.29 6.76
C ALA A 299 1.23 16.61 6.55
N ASP A 300 1.62 17.29 7.64
CA ASP A 300 2.41 18.53 7.61
C ASP A 300 3.80 18.33 6.97
N LEU A 301 4.35 17.12 7.04
CA LEU A 301 5.58 16.73 6.37
C LEU A 301 5.39 16.35 4.88
N GLY A 302 4.13 16.34 4.36
CA GLY A 302 3.82 16.02 2.98
C GLY A 302 3.44 14.57 2.70
N TYR A 303 3.16 13.78 3.75
CA TYR A 303 2.65 12.40 3.63
C TYR A 303 1.12 12.42 3.65
N GLY A 304 0.51 12.79 2.52
CA GLY A 304 -0.95 12.96 2.39
C GLY A 304 -1.72 11.67 2.13
N THR A 305 -1.05 10.56 1.86
CA THR A 305 -1.67 9.23 1.61
C THR A 305 -1.36 8.28 2.74
N VAL A 306 -2.40 7.62 3.27
CA VAL A 306 -2.26 6.59 4.31
C VAL A 306 -2.82 5.27 3.81
N ILE A 307 -1.98 4.24 3.73
CA ILE A 307 -2.40 2.86 3.50
C ILE A 307 -2.46 2.15 4.85
N LEU A 308 -3.67 1.81 5.27
CA LEU A 308 -3.93 1.09 6.51
C LEU A 308 -3.54 -0.39 6.38
N ASP A 309 -3.26 -1.03 7.50
CA ASP A 309 -3.19 -2.49 7.56
C ASP A 309 -4.57 -3.12 7.33
N ILE A 310 -4.63 -4.46 7.20
CA ILE A 310 -5.90 -5.18 7.01
C ILE A 310 -6.82 -4.88 8.18
N PRO A 311 -8.01 -4.29 7.97
CA PRO A 311 -8.93 -3.99 9.05
C PRO A 311 -9.53 -5.29 9.59
N PRO A 312 -9.47 -5.54 10.91
CA PRO A 312 -10.02 -6.75 11.49
C PRO A 312 -11.55 -6.73 11.62
N SER A 313 -12.15 -5.55 11.59
CA SER A 313 -13.61 -5.37 11.66
C SER A 313 -14.06 -4.01 11.15
N ARG A 314 -15.36 -3.88 10.88
CA ARG A 314 -16.02 -2.61 10.55
C ARG A 314 -15.83 -1.56 11.66
N GLU A 315 -15.93 -1.97 12.91
CA GLU A 315 -15.78 -1.10 14.06
C GLU A 315 -14.39 -0.44 14.12
N GLU A 316 -13.33 -1.20 13.81
CA GLU A 316 -11.97 -0.64 13.77
C GLU A 316 -11.83 0.45 12.71
N LEU A 317 -12.43 0.28 11.54
CA LEU A 317 -12.44 1.34 10.52
C LEU A 317 -13.25 2.57 10.97
N GLN A 318 -14.33 2.39 11.74
CA GLN A 318 -15.08 3.51 12.32
C GLN A 318 -14.24 4.29 13.34
N HIS A 319 -13.43 3.61 14.17
CA HIS A 319 -12.48 4.27 15.06
C HIS A 319 -11.41 5.06 14.28
N ILE A 320 -10.90 4.49 13.19
CA ILE A 320 -9.94 5.18 12.32
C ILE A 320 -10.59 6.40 11.66
N ARG A 321 -11.84 6.29 11.19
CA ARG A 321 -12.59 7.41 10.61
C ARG A 321 -12.69 8.59 11.58
N ARG A 322 -12.99 8.34 12.86
CA ARG A 322 -13.02 9.41 13.89
C ARG A 322 -11.68 10.13 14.03
N VAL A 323 -10.56 9.39 13.95
CA VAL A 323 -9.22 10.00 13.95
C VAL A 323 -9.04 10.92 12.75
N VAL A 324 -9.43 10.48 11.56
CA VAL A 324 -9.29 11.27 10.32
C VAL A 324 -10.17 12.51 10.34
N ASP A 325 -11.38 12.41 10.89
CA ASP A 325 -12.27 13.57 11.05
C ASP A 325 -11.60 14.65 11.93
N LEU A 326 -10.95 14.27 13.04
CA LEU A 326 -10.20 15.20 13.89
C LEU A 326 -8.99 15.83 13.16
N VAL A 327 -8.31 15.10 12.29
CA VAL A 327 -7.23 15.67 11.45
C VAL A 327 -7.80 16.72 10.50
N THR A 328 -8.95 16.43 9.87
CA THR A 328 -9.59 17.32 8.89
C THR A 328 -10.13 18.60 9.56
N GLU A 329 -10.74 18.48 10.74
CA GLU A 329 -11.21 19.63 11.55
C GLU A 329 -10.06 20.58 11.90
N ARG A 330 -8.90 20.04 12.27
CA ARG A 330 -7.70 20.86 12.61
C ARG A 330 -7.16 21.63 11.41
N VAL A 331 -7.24 21.07 10.22
CA VAL A 331 -6.76 21.74 8.98
C VAL A 331 -7.73 22.85 8.54
N SER A 332 -9.00 22.77 8.97
CA SER A 332 -10.06 23.73 8.62
C SER A 332 -10.18 24.89 9.62
N ALA A 333 -9.52 24.82 10.80
CA ALA A 333 -9.51 25.82 11.87
C ALA A 333 -8.26 26.68 11.81
#